data_ed30293c655ec57cca395a78ff0f439c
#
_entry.id   ed30293c655ec57cca395a78ff0f439c
#
_cell.length_a   1.000
_cell.length_b   1.000
_cell.length_c   1.000
_cell.angle_alpha   90.00
_cell.angle_beta   90.00
_cell.angle_gamma   90.00
#
_symmetry.space_group_name_H-M   'P 1'
#
loop_
_entity.id
_entity.type
_entity.pdbx_description
1 polymer ?
#
loop_
_entity_poly.entity_id
_entity_poly.type
_entity_poly.pdbx_seq_one_letter_code
_entity_poly.pdbx_strand_id
1 'polypeptide(L)'
;MADQFDIVDIVYDAVEPVSTSFILYKDRSGDGETKNHITIRMLTLNETEVVNKGIANINVFVKQQHNGMPSRQLMKESTRKIKSALREIKPPFGMYWKSRIVWSEPLGEAKEGFDCTNIRFEVITE
;
A
#
# COMPACT_ATOMS: atom_id res chain seq x y z
N MET A 1 12.40 -11.39 -14.66
CA MET A 1 11.11 -10.71 -14.85
C MET A 1 10.39 -10.67 -13.52
N ALA A 2 9.85 -9.51 -13.16
CA ALA A 2 9.15 -9.35 -11.88
C ALA A 2 7.73 -9.91 -11.93
N ASP A 3 7.37 -10.71 -10.95
CA ASP A 3 6.02 -11.22 -10.76
C ASP A 3 5.28 -10.43 -9.68
N GLN A 4 4.06 -10.85 -9.34
CA GLN A 4 3.26 -10.16 -8.33
C GLN A 4 3.92 -10.17 -6.95
N PHE A 5 4.67 -11.19 -6.61
CA PHE A 5 5.39 -11.26 -5.33
C PHE A 5 6.53 -10.26 -5.26
N ASP A 6 7.27 -10.14 -6.36
CA ASP A 6 8.38 -9.17 -6.46
C ASP A 6 7.87 -7.73 -6.33
N ILE A 7 6.73 -7.42 -6.97
CA ILE A 7 6.12 -6.09 -6.90
C ILE A 7 5.71 -5.77 -5.46
N VAL A 8 5.07 -6.71 -4.77
CA VAL A 8 4.70 -6.52 -3.35
C VAL A 8 5.94 -6.28 -2.50
N ASP A 9 7.00 -7.03 -2.72
CA ASP A 9 8.25 -6.87 -1.97
C ASP A 9 8.89 -5.49 -2.21
N ILE A 10 8.92 -5.03 -3.45
CA ILE A 10 9.47 -3.70 -3.79
C ILE A 10 8.66 -2.59 -3.13
N VAL A 11 7.34 -2.68 -3.20
CA VAL A 11 6.45 -1.70 -2.57
C VAL A 11 6.59 -1.74 -1.04
N TYR A 12 6.65 -2.93 -0.47
CA TYR A 12 6.88 -3.11 0.97
C TYR A 12 8.18 -2.41 1.41
N ASP A 13 9.27 -2.66 0.71
CA ASP A 13 10.57 -2.07 1.04
C ASP A 13 10.56 -0.54 0.93
N ALA A 14 9.76 0.02 0.03
CA ALA A 14 9.62 1.46 -0.12
C ALA A 14 8.79 2.06 1.02
N VAL A 15 7.75 1.38 1.48
CA VAL A 15 6.82 1.88 2.51
C VAL A 15 7.36 1.67 3.92
N GLU A 16 8.13 0.62 4.16
CA GLU A 16 8.63 0.27 5.49
C GLU A 16 9.31 1.43 6.22
N PRO A 17 10.22 2.21 5.61
CA PRO A 17 10.90 3.30 6.33
C PRO A 17 9.97 4.41 6.80
N VAL A 18 8.82 4.60 6.18
CA VAL A 18 7.87 5.68 6.49
C VAL A 18 6.67 5.21 7.31
N SER A 19 6.59 3.92 7.60
CA SER A 19 5.47 3.30 8.34
C SER A 19 5.81 3.02 9.81
N THR A 20 6.59 3.89 10.44
CA THR A 20 7.25 3.63 11.73
C THR A 20 6.33 3.25 12.89
N SER A 21 5.10 3.72 12.89
CA SER A 21 4.12 3.41 13.95
C SER A 21 3.04 2.41 13.50
N PHE A 22 3.22 1.80 12.34
CA PHE A 22 2.26 0.86 11.76
C PHE A 22 2.88 -0.51 11.60
N ILE A 23 2.07 -1.55 11.76
CA ILE A 23 2.48 -2.90 11.37
C ILE A 23 2.24 -3.05 9.89
N LEU A 24 3.22 -3.50 9.16
CA LEU A 24 3.15 -3.63 7.71
C LEU A 24 3.02 -5.11 7.33
N TYR A 25 2.00 -5.42 6.55
CA TYR A 25 1.70 -6.77 6.10
C TYR A 25 1.77 -6.89 4.58
N LYS A 26 2.26 -8.02 4.11
CA LYS A 26 2.14 -8.43 2.71
C LYS A 26 0.87 -9.26 2.56
N ASP A 27 0.11 -8.98 1.50
CA ASP A 27 -1.08 -9.69 1.06
C ASP A 27 -2.31 -9.49 1.95
N ARG A 28 -2.24 -9.73 3.26
CA ARG A 28 -3.37 -9.54 4.18
C ARG A 28 -2.93 -9.28 5.61
N SER A 29 -3.84 -8.72 6.39
CA SER A 29 -3.59 -8.49 7.81
C SER A 29 -3.45 -9.81 8.58
N GLY A 30 -2.65 -9.80 9.65
CA GLY A 30 -2.62 -10.88 10.61
C GLY A 30 -3.97 -11.04 11.32
N ASP A 31 -4.31 -12.26 11.71
CA ASP A 31 -5.54 -12.54 12.44
C ASP A 31 -5.55 -11.79 13.77
N GLY A 32 -6.68 -11.18 14.10
CA GLY A 32 -6.85 -10.47 15.36
C GLY A 32 -6.05 -9.18 15.49
N GLU A 33 -5.60 -8.60 14.40
CA GLU A 33 -4.83 -7.35 14.44
C GLU A 33 -5.66 -6.21 15.04
N THR A 34 -5.15 -5.62 16.13
CA THR A 34 -5.80 -4.53 16.86
C THR A 34 -5.05 -3.22 16.78
N LYS A 35 -3.87 -3.21 16.17
CA LYS A 35 -3.03 -2.01 16.03
C LYS A 35 -3.20 -1.40 14.65
N ASN A 36 -2.81 -0.14 14.52
CA ASN A 36 -2.75 0.50 13.20
C ASN A 36 -1.84 -0.30 12.30
N HIS A 37 -2.29 -0.55 11.08
CA HIS A 37 -1.56 -1.42 10.17
C HIS A 37 -1.79 -1.02 8.71
N ILE A 38 -0.91 -1.53 7.86
CA ILE A 38 -0.95 -1.30 6.42
C ILE A 38 -0.85 -2.65 5.75
N THR A 39 -1.68 -2.89 4.75
CA THR A 39 -1.56 -4.08 3.90
C THR A 39 -1.17 -3.67 2.48
N ILE A 40 -0.29 -4.47 1.89
CA ILE A 40 0.15 -4.29 0.50
C ILE A 40 -0.18 -5.58 -0.23
N ARG A 41 -1.03 -5.49 -1.24
CA ARG A 41 -1.44 -6.66 -2.02
C ARG A 41 -1.60 -6.32 -3.48
N MET A 42 -1.35 -7.31 -4.34
CA MET A 42 -1.68 -7.18 -5.75
C MET A 42 -3.16 -7.43 -5.96
N LEU A 43 -3.78 -6.58 -6.77
CA LEU A 43 -5.13 -6.82 -7.24
C LEU A 43 -5.09 -7.70 -8.50
N THR A 44 -4.20 -7.35 -9.43
CA THR A 44 -4.03 -8.09 -10.68
C THR A 44 -2.65 -7.83 -11.26
N LEU A 45 -2.15 -8.79 -12.01
CA LEU A 45 -0.94 -8.65 -12.82
C LEU A 45 -1.20 -9.26 -14.19
N ASN A 46 -1.11 -8.45 -15.22
CA ASN A 46 -1.21 -8.91 -16.62
C ASN A 46 0.20 -9.10 -17.16
N GLU A 47 0.52 -10.31 -17.56
CA GLU A 47 1.81 -10.65 -18.12
C GLU A 47 1.73 -10.61 -19.65
N THR A 48 2.68 -9.92 -20.27
CA THR A 48 2.81 -9.87 -21.72
C THR A 48 4.22 -10.32 -22.12
N GLU A 49 4.49 -10.45 -23.41
CA GLU A 49 5.80 -10.89 -23.88
C GLU A 49 6.93 -9.90 -23.54
N VAL A 50 6.60 -8.62 -23.35
CA VAL A 50 7.58 -7.54 -23.18
C VAL A 50 7.59 -7.02 -21.76
N VAL A 51 6.41 -6.74 -21.21
CA VAL A 51 6.27 -6.14 -19.89
C VAL A 51 5.11 -6.77 -19.12
N ASN A 52 5.17 -6.62 -17.81
CA ASN A 52 4.07 -6.96 -16.90
C ASN A 52 3.41 -5.67 -16.44
N LYS A 53 2.10 -5.64 -16.42
CA LYS A 53 1.32 -4.51 -15.93
C LYS A 53 0.43 -4.96 -14.79
N GLY A 54 0.56 -4.32 -13.64
CA GLY A 54 -0.18 -4.71 -12.47
C GLY A 54 -0.74 -3.54 -11.69
N ILE A 55 -1.68 -3.87 -10.82
CA ILE A 55 -2.30 -2.94 -9.90
C ILE A 55 -2.14 -3.50 -8.49
N ALA A 56 -1.55 -2.69 -7.61
CA ALA A 56 -1.42 -3.00 -6.20
C ALA A 56 -2.36 -2.12 -5.39
N ASN A 57 -2.86 -2.65 -4.28
CA ASN A 57 -3.61 -1.92 -3.28
C ASN A 57 -2.76 -1.78 -2.02
N ILE A 58 -2.58 -0.54 -1.58
CA ILE A 58 -2.01 -0.24 -0.28
C ILE A 58 -3.16 0.27 0.57
N ASN A 59 -3.56 -0.51 1.58
CA ASN A 59 -4.64 -0.15 2.48
C ASN A 59 -4.08 0.27 3.82
N VAL A 60 -4.39 1.49 4.22
CA VAL A 60 -3.93 2.08 5.48
C VAL A 60 -5.08 2.04 6.48
N PHE A 61 -4.93 1.24 7.54
CA PHE A 61 -5.92 1.07 8.59
C PHE A 61 -5.51 1.83 9.83
N VAL A 62 -6.33 2.78 10.24
CA VAL A 62 -6.11 3.59 11.44
C VAL A 62 -7.27 3.42 12.41
N LYS A 63 -6.96 3.12 13.67
CA LYS A 63 -7.98 2.98 14.72
C LYS A 63 -8.79 4.26 14.86
N GLN A 64 -10.09 4.09 15.02
CA GLN A 64 -10.99 5.17 15.33
C GLN A 64 -10.72 5.70 16.75
N GLN A 65 -11.15 6.95 16.99
CA GLN A 65 -11.14 7.54 18.33
C GLN A 65 -12.20 6.87 19.21
N HIS A 66 -12.15 7.12 20.52
CA HIS A 66 -13.09 6.55 21.49
C HIS A 66 -14.56 6.79 21.15
N ASN A 67 -14.87 7.91 20.49
CA ASN A 67 -16.23 8.27 20.09
C ASN A 67 -16.63 7.68 18.72
N GLY A 68 -15.81 6.80 18.14
CA GLY A 68 -16.04 6.22 16.82
C GLY A 68 -15.69 7.11 15.64
N MET A 69 -15.17 8.31 15.90
CA MET A 69 -14.79 9.23 14.84
C MET A 69 -13.43 8.88 14.26
N PRO A 70 -13.19 9.18 12.97
CA PRO A 70 -11.89 8.92 12.34
C PRO A 70 -10.74 9.66 13.03
N SER A 71 -9.60 9.02 13.14
CA SER A 71 -8.33 9.65 13.53
C SER A 71 -7.73 10.35 12.31
N ARG A 72 -8.36 11.44 11.90
CA ARG A 72 -8.12 12.09 10.63
C ARG A 72 -6.69 12.59 10.47
N GLN A 73 -6.11 13.17 11.51
CA GLN A 73 -4.75 13.72 11.43
C GLN A 73 -3.71 12.64 11.18
N LEU A 74 -3.80 11.53 11.90
CA LEU A 74 -2.88 10.41 11.71
C LEU A 74 -3.05 9.78 10.33
N MET A 75 -4.29 9.59 9.87
CA MET A 75 -4.57 9.08 8.53
C MET A 75 -3.97 10.00 7.45
N LYS A 76 -4.16 11.29 7.59
CA LYS A 76 -3.64 12.29 6.65
C LYS A 76 -2.11 12.24 6.56
N GLU A 77 -1.43 12.26 7.70
CA GLU A 77 0.03 12.23 7.75
C GLU A 77 0.59 10.94 7.17
N SER A 78 0.02 9.82 7.59
CA SER A 78 0.48 8.50 7.15
C SER A 78 0.27 8.31 5.64
N THR A 79 -0.90 8.67 5.14
CA THR A 79 -1.21 8.55 3.71
C THR A 79 -0.27 9.39 2.86
N ARG A 80 0.02 10.63 3.29
CA ARG A 80 0.95 11.50 2.57
C ARG A 80 2.36 10.97 2.53
N LYS A 81 2.86 10.43 3.65
CA LYS A 81 4.20 9.81 3.70
C LYS A 81 4.30 8.61 2.79
N ILE A 82 3.29 7.75 2.80
CA ILE A 82 3.25 6.56 1.95
C ILE A 82 3.23 6.96 0.47
N LYS A 83 2.39 7.92 0.09
CA LYS A 83 2.35 8.41 -1.29
C LYS A 83 3.69 8.97 -1.75
N SER A 84 4.36 9.74 -0.90
CA SER A 84 5.70 10.28 -1.22
C SER A 84 6.70 9.14 -1.44
N ALA A 85 6.69 8.12 -0.59
CA ALA A 85 7.56 6.96 -0.73
C ALA A 85 7.29 6.20 -2.03
N LEU A 86 6.01 6.03 -2.39
CA LEU A 86 5.63 5.34 -3.63
C LEU A 86 6.11 6.07 -4.88
N ARG A 87 6.15 7.40 -4.84
CA ARG A 87 6.62 8.21 -5.98
C ARG A 87 8.12 8.14 -6.17
N GLU A 88 8.86 7.70 -5.17
CA GLU A 88 10.32 7.67 -5.17
C GLU A 88 10.89 6.25 -5.17
N ILE A 89 10.11 5.26 -5.58
CA ILE A 89 10.58 3.88 -5.63
C ILE A 89 11.78 3.76 -6.57
N LYS A 90 12.84 3.13 -6.05
CA LYS A 90 14.02 2.77 -6.81
C LYS A 90 14.04 1.26 -6.98
N PRO A 91 13.65 0.74 -8.16
CA PRO A 91 13.64 -0.70 -8.39
C PRO A 91 15.06 -1.27 -8.41
N PRO A 92 15.22 -2.60 -8.30
CA PRO A 92 16.50 -3.23 -8.44
C PRO A 92 17.21 -2.84 -9.74
N PHE A 93 18.53 -2.79 -9.68
CA PHE A 93 19.36 -2.40 -10.83
C PHE A 93 19.03 -3.22 -12.08
N GLY A 94 18.87 -2.52 -13.19
CA GLY A 94 18.58 -3.16 -14.49
C GLY A 94 17.11 -3.50 -14.71
N MET A 95 16.24 -3.30 -13.72
CA MET A 95 14.82 -3.56 -13.86
C MET A 95 14.12 -2.34 -14.48
N TYR A 96 13.35 -2.55 -15.54
CA TYR A 96 12.45 -1.52 -16.03
C TYR A 96 11.31 -1.33 -15.03
N TRP A 97 11.02 -0.10 -14.69
CA TRP A 97 9.98 0.23 -13.73
C TRP A 97 9.34 1.57 -14.06
N LYS A 98 8.03 1.55 -14.21
CA LYS A 98 7.24 2.77 -14.34
C LYS A 98 6.00 2.61 -13.48
N SER A 99 5.75 3.55 -12.61
CA SER A 99 4.63 3.44 -11.68
C SER A 99 3.95 4.78 -11.47
N ARG A 100 2.68 4.71 -11.05
CA ARG A 100 1.90 5.89 -10.69
C ARG A 100 0.83 5.55 -9.66
N ILE A 101 0.48 6.54 -8.84
CA ILE A 101 -0.67 6.45 -7.97
C ILE A 101 -1.91 6.75 -8.83
N VAL A 102 -2.81 5.78 -8.92
CA VAL A 102 -4.05 5.93 -9.71
C VAL A 102 -5.05 6.76 -8.94
N TRP A 103 -5.26 6.40 -7.66
CA TRP A 103 -6.10 7.17 -6.75
C TRP A 103 -5.77 6.87 -5.29
N SER A 104 -6.32 7.71 -4.42
CA SER A 104 -6.35 7.51 -2.99
C SER A 104 -7.78 7.77 -2.55
N GLU A 105 -8.41 6.78 -1.94
CA GLU A 105 -9.85 6.76 -1.67
C GLU A 105 -10.14 6.42 -0.22
N PRO A 106 -10.94 7.25 0.47
CA PRO A 106 -11.41 6.88 1.80
C PRO A 106 -12.48 5.80 1.69
N LEU A 107 -12.28 4.68 2.38
CA LEU A 107 -13.23 3.57 2.41
C LEU A 107 -14.13 3.57 3.64
N GLY A 108 -13.94 4.53 4.56
CA GLY A 108 -14.64 4.55 5.83
C GLY A 108 -14.25 3.36 6.71
N GLU A 109 -15.19 2.81 7.46
CA GLU A 109 -14.95 1.66 8.32
C GLU A 109 -14.96 0.36 7.50
N ALA A 110 -13.85 0.07 6.83
CA ALA A 110 -13.71 -1.17 6.06
C ALA A 110 -13.39 -2.38 6.95
N LYS A 111 -13.02 -2.15 8.20
CA LYS A 111 -12.76 -3.16 9.21
C LYS A 111 -13.25 -2.61 10.55
N GLU A 112 -13.93 -3.43 11.35
CA GLU A 112 -14.51 -2.98 12.61
C GLU A 112 -13.48 -2.26 13.49
N GLY A 113 -13.80 -1.02 13.87
CA GLY A 113 -12.95 -0.18 14.71
C GLY A 113 -11.83 0.56 13.98
N PHE A 114 -11.73 0.39 12.67
CA PHE A 114 -10.70 1.04 11.85
C PHE A 114 -11.32 1.78 10.68
N ASP A 115 -10.81 2.96 10.39
CA ASP A 115 -11.03 3.59 9.10
C ASP A 115 -9.90 3.19 8.16
N CYS A 116 -10.20 3.11 6.87
CA CYS A 116 -9.25 2.69 5.86
C CYS A 116 -9.15 3.72 4.74
N THR A 117 -7.93 3.96 4.29
CA THR A 117 -7.67 4.65 3.02
C THR A 117 -7.03 3.65 2.08
N ASN A 118 -7.58 3.54 0.88
CA ASN A 118 -7.02 2.73 -0.20
C ASN A 118 -6.18 3.61 -1.12
N ILE A 119 -4.93 3.22 -1.33
CA ILE A 119 -4.07 3.81 -2.35
C ILE A 119 -3.93 2.77 -3.44
N ARG A 120 -4.41 3.10 -4.64
CA ARG A 120 -4.26 2.23 -5.80
C ARG A 120 -3.05 2.66 -6.61
N PHE A 121 -2.17 1.70 -6.85
CA PHE A 121 -0.85 1.92 -7.42
C PHE A 121 -0.66 1.04 -8.66
N GLU A 122 -0.43 1.69 -9.80
CA GLU A 122 -0.17 0.98 -11.05
C GLU A 122 1.31 0.84 -11.29
N VAL A 123 1.73 -0.35 -11.70
CA VAL A 123 3.13 -0.68 -11.98
C VAL A 123 3.25 -1.31 -13.36
N ILE A 124 4.20 -0.82 -14.14
CA ILE A 124 4.63 -1.45 -15.39
C ILE A 124 6.10 -1.82 -15.21
N THR A 125 6.42 -3.10 -15.36
CA THR A 125 7.76 -3.63 -15.14
C THR A 125 8.02 -4.78 -16.11
N GLU A 126 9.25 -5.22 -16.18
CA GLU A 126 9.62 -6.40 -16.98
C GLU A 126 9.87 -7.64 -16.14
#